data_cfeefdc0c953888d29c99689755e843c
#
_entry.id   cfeefdc0c953888d29c99689755e843c
#
_cell.length_a   1.000
_cell.length_b   1.000
_cell.length_c   1.000
_cell.angle_alpha   90.00
_cell.angle_beta   90.00
_cell.angle_gamma   90.00
#
_symmetry.space_group_name_H-M   'P 1'
#
loop_
_entity.id
_entity.type
_entity.pdbx_description
1 polymer ?
#
loop_
_entity_poly.entity_id
_entity_poly.type
_entity_poly.pdbx_seq_one_letter_code
_entity_poly.pdbx_strand_id
1 'polypeptide(L)'
;MLTIMKTKKYILFALAVLGLTTSCMKGDWNAPSDETGMAAYGNQDIKATNLKTIAELKALYATEINCNSLAQVTKPMQIMGVVTGNDVGGNIYNSLYIQDNTGAIAISVGQGGLYGPFSVGQTVLIELNGLYVGGYGKQPQIGTTYTNPNKEGATPQVGRMTRYTWQEHYKLIPAVEGLIVAPIEAKFNLNSLDIANDCAKLITLKGVTLAEADGKAVFAPSDGSVSLTANCANRTIKGVSNVVLRTSTYADFANQPLPTGRVDITGVATRYNDTWQFLMREYKDIKSTTLADDDVPPTSTPSGKGTLADPYNVAAVTAYTQSLAAGAQSSTDIYTVGIITKVSDIDTEGTYGNATYMISDVADGSTGTFQIYRGYGLNGDRFNKAGTTLIKAGDKVVIKGKVINYQGNTPQYAQGSTIVKLNDEGGTPDTPDTPSESNVTKSV
;
A
#
# COMPACT_ATOMS: atom_id res chain seq x y z
N MET A 1 -1.02 -33.53 -74.56
CA MET A 1 0.30 -33.41 -73.96
C MET A 1 0.46 -32.14 -73.06
N LEU A 2 -0.27 -31.07 -73.35
CA LEU A 2 -0.17 -29.81 -72.61
C LEU A 2 -0.81 -29.87 -71.18
N THR A 3 -1.88 -30.63 -70.98
CA THR A 3 -2.62 -30.76 -69.75
C THR A 3 -1.82 -31.51 -68.66
N ILE A 4 -1.08 -32.53 -69.02
CA ILE A 4 -0.24 -33.32 -68.09
C ILE A 4 0.97 -32.53 -67.58
N MET A 5 1.50 -31.64 -68.38
CA MET A 5 2.61 -30.75 -67.95
C MET A 5 2.18 -29.69 -66.94
N LYS A 6 0.94 -29.16 -67.05
CA LYS A 6 0.41 -28.19 -66.09
C LYS A 6 0.17 -28.84 -64.72
N THR A 7 -0.40 -30.03 -64.69
CA THR A 7 -0.67 -30.76 -63.43
C THR A 7 0.63 -31.13 -62.69
N LYS A 8 1.69 -31.55 -63.40
CA LYS A 8 3.00 -31.81 -62.79
C LYS A 8 3.64 -30.57 -62.16
N LYS A 9 3.48 -29.37 -62.77
CA LYS A 9 3.96 -28.10 -62.20
C LYS A 9 3.24 -27.73 -60.91
N TYR A 10 1.94 -27.92 -60.79
CA TYR A 10 1.17 -27.66 -59.58
C TYR A 10 1.48 -28.66 -58.46
N ILE A 11 1.72 -29.92 -58.79
CA ILE A 11 2.13 -30.95 -57.82
C ILE A 11 3.54 -30.66 -57.29
N LEU A 12 4.49 -30.21 -58.11
CA LEU A 12 5.81 -29.80 -57.67
C LEU A 12 5.77 -28.54 -56.80
N PHE A 13 4.90 -27.58 -57.13
CA PHE A 13 4.74 -26.39 -56.33
C PHE A 13 4.06 -26.68 -54.98
N ALA A 14 3.06 -27.55 -54.95
CA ALA A 14 2.41 -28.01 -53.70
C ALA A 14 3.40 -28.80 -52.82
N LEU A 15 4.24 -29.64 -53.36
CA LEU A 15 5.29 -30.33 -52.60
C LEU A 15 6.39 -29.39 -52.10
N ALA A 16 6.74 -28.35 -52.84
CA ALA A 16 7.69 -27.33 -52.37
C ALA A 16 7.13 -26.48 -51.23
N VAL A 17 5.83 -26.12 -51.26
CA VAL A 17 5.14 -25.39 -50.18
C VAL A 17 5.00 -26.28 -48.93
N LEU A 18 4.70 -27.56 -49.05
CA LEU A 18 4.68 -28.48 -47.89
C LEU A 18 6.09 -28.65 -47.27
N GLY A 19 7.15 -28.61 -48.08
CA GLY A 19 8.54 -28.72 -47.58
C GLY A 19 9.00 -27.48 -46.82
N LEU A 20 8.41 -26.31 -47.07
CA LEU A 20 8.74 -25.05 -46.39
C LEU A 20 8.06 -24.93 -45.02
N THR A 21 6.98 -25.65 -44.76
CA THR A 21 6.28 -25.59 -43.46
C THR A 21 6.88 -26.53 -42.41
N THR A 22 7.76 -27.47 -42.79
CA THR A 22 8.39 -28.40 -41.85
C THR A 22 9.78 -27.97 -41.39
N SER A 23 10.31 -26.87 -41.92
CA SER A 23 11.71 -26.44 -41.66
C SER A 23 11.93 -25.64 -40.39
N CYS A 24 10.88 -25.19 -39.71
CA CYS A 24 11.05 -24.33 -38.52
C CYS A 24 10.81 -25.06 -37.18
N MET A 25 10.57 -26.36 -37.16
CA MET A 25 10.25 -27.09 -35.94
C MET A 25 11.12 -28.34 -35.67
N LYS A 26 12.30 -28.38 -36.21
CA LYS A 26 13.33 -29.32 -35.75
C LYS A 26 14.39 -28.56 -34.92
N GLY A 27 13.96 -27.92 -33.90
CA GLY A 27 14.79 -27.71 -32.74
C GLY A 27 14.44 -28.78 -31.75
N ASP A 28 15.35 -29.61 -31.34
CA ASP A 28 15.26 -30.29 -30.07
C ASP A 28 15.17 -29.17 -29.01
N TRP A 29 13.96 -28.68 -28.85
CA TRP A 29 13.63 -27.92 -27.63
C TRP A 29 13.69 -28.99 -26.57
N ASN A 30 14.83 -29.15 -25.94
CA ASN A 30 14.90 -29.87 -24.69
C ASN A 30 13.80 -29.25 -23.81
N ALA A 31 12.75 -30.05 -23.62
CA ALA A 31 11.75 -29.64 -22.62
C ALA A 31 12.54 -29.33 -21.38
N PRO A 32 12.40 -28.12 -20.78
CA PRO A 32 13.07 -27.80 -19.54
C PRO A 32 12.49 -28.71 -18.48
N SER A 33 13.09 -29.86 -18.28
CA SER A 33 12.69 -30.78 -17.24
C SER A 33 13.91 -31.14 -16.42
N ASP A 34 13.93 -30.63 -15.23
CA ASP A 34 14.48 -31.41 -14.15
C ASP A 34 13.50 -32.57 -13.82
N GLU A 35 13.91 -33.49 -12.99
CA GLU A 35 13.10 -34.64 -12.56
C GLU A 35 11.77 -34.24 -11.88
N THR A 36 11.59 -32.95 -11.54
CA THR A 36 10.40 -32.37 -10.90
C THR A 36 9.42 -31.76 -11.89
N GLY A 37 9.75 -31.69 -13.19
CA GLY A 37 8.93 -31.06 -14.23
C GLY A 37 8.92 -29.53 -14.18
N MET A 38 9.80 -28.91 -13.40
CA MET A 38 9.94 -27.46 -13.29
C MET A 38 10.69 -26.89 -14.48
N ALA A 39 10.27 -25.73 -14.96
CA ALA A 39 10.97 -25.01 -16.01
C ALA A 39 12.38 -24.64 -15.58
N ALA A 40 13.37 -24.80 -16.48
CA ALA A 40 14.77 -24.41 -16.25
C ALA A 40 14.97 -22.89 -16.25
N TYR A 41 14.11 -22.13 -15.56
CA TYR A 41 14.24 -20.70 -15.36
C TYR A 41 15.02 -20.42 -14.07
N GLY A 42 15.88 -19.41 -14.11
CA GLY A 42 16.70 -19.01 -12.99
C GLY A 42 17.97 -19.84 -12.85
N ASN A 43 18.63 -19.72 -11.72
CA ASN A 43 19.90 -20.36 -11.42
C ASN A 43 19.66 -21.69 -10.67
N GLN A 44 19.84 -22.80 -11.39
CA GLN A 44 19.63 -24.16 -10.85
C GLN A 44 20.72 -24.57 -9.85
N ASP A 45 21.88 -23.89 -9.81
CA ASP A 45 22.96 -24.17 -8.89
C ASP A 45 22.68 -23.66 -7.45
N ILE A 46 21.68 -22.79 -7.29
CA ILE A 46 21.28 -22.31 -5.96
C ILE A 46 20.81 -23.48 -5.12
N LYS A 47 21.46 -23.66 -3.94
CA LYS A 47 21.09 -24.61 -2.92
C LYS A 47 20.54 -23.85 -1.71
N ALA A 48 19.49 -24.38 -1.08
CA ALA A 48 18.91 -23.76 0.12
C ALA A 48 19.93 -23.81 1.27
N THR A 49 20.51 -22.66 1.58
CA THR A 49 21.46 -22.47 2.68
C THR A 49 21.26 -21.08 3.29
N ASN A 50 21.60 -20.89 4.55
CA ASN A 50 21.49 -19.56 5.20
C ASN A 50 20.12 -18.88 5.03
N LEU A 51 19.05 -19.66 5.06
CA LEU A 51 17.67 -19.16 4.93
C LEU A 51 17.34 -18.25 6.11
N LYS A 52 16.72 -17.12 5.76
CA LYS A 52 16.06 -16.18 6.66
C LYS A 52 14.58 -16.12 6.33
N THR A 53 13.75 -15.87 7.32
CA THR A 53 12.37 -15.49 7.09
C THR A 53 12.30 -14.06 6.54
N ILE A 54 11.20 -13.74 5.87
CA ILE A 54 10.99 -12.37 5.33
C ILE A 54 10.91 -11.37 6.49
N ALA A 55 10.32 -11.73 7.63
CA ALA A 55 10.31 -10.87 8.82
C ALA A 55 11.72 -10.60 9.36
N GLU A 56 12.59 -11.63 9.47
CA GLU A 56 13.98 -11.46 9.87
C GLU A 56 14.75 -10.53 8.89
N LEU A 57 14.54 -10.72 7.58
CA LEU A 57 15.16 -9.85 6.58
C LEU A 57 14.70 -8.39 6.77
N LYS A 58 13.41 -8.15 6.92
CA LYS A 58 12.87 -6.80 7.16
C LYS A 58 13.40 -6.18 8.44
N ALA A 59 13.57 -6.96 9.49
CA ALA A 59 14.14 -6.49 10.75
C ALA A 59 15.63 -6.12 10.62
N LEU A 60 16.42 -6.90 9.88
CA LEU A 60 17.84 -6.62 9.63
C LEU A 60 18.06 -5.30 8.85
N TYR A 61 17.13 -4.92 7.97
CA TYR A 61 17.20 -3.72 7.12
C TYR A 61 16.13 -2.69 7.48
N ALA A 62 15.64 -2.69 8.73
CA ALA A 62 14.56 -1.81 9.16
C ALA A 62 14.91 -0.33 9.01
N THR A 63 16.15 0.05 9.28
CA THR A 63 16.63 1.43 9.12
C THR A 63 16.53 1.89 7.67
N GLU A 64 17.06 1.09 6.73
CA GLU A 64 17.03 1.39 5.30
C GLU A 64 15.62 1.48 4.76
N ILE A 65 14.76 0.55 5.18
CA ILE A 65 13.34 0.52 4.78
C ILE A 65 12.62 1.79 5.26
N ASN A 66 12.76 2.13 6.54
CA ASN A 66 12.04 3.25 7.14
C ASN A 66 12.57 4.63 6.70
N CYS A 67 13.87 4.71 6.37
CA CYS A 67 14.52 5.94 5.89
C CYS A 67 14.46 6.09 4.36
N ASN A 68 13.83 5.17 3.62
CA ASN A 68 13.84 5.15 2.14
C ASN A 68 15.26 5.14 1.56
N SER A 69 16.15 4.42 2.19
CA SER A 69 17.51 4.16 1.77
C SER A 69 17.70 2.68 1.40
N LEU A 70 18.94 2.25 1.19
CA LEU A 70 19.25 0.87 0.84
C LEU A 70 20.62 0.46 1.40
N ALA A 71 20.77 -0.84 1.64
CA ALA A 71 22.06 -1.43 1.91
C ALA A 71 22.27 -2.72 1.10
N GLN A 72 23.50 -2.99 0.73
CA GLN A 72 23.86 -4.21 0.02
C GLN A 72 23.91 -5.40 0.99
N VAL A 73 23.37 -6.52 0.57
CA VAL A 73 23.56 -7.80 1.24
C VAL A 73 24.96 -8.32 0.89
N THR A 74 25.87 -8.30 1.86
CA THR A 74 27.29 -8.66 1.65
C THR A 74 27.65 -10.03 2.21
N LYS A 75 26.70 -10.70 2.88
CA LYS A 75 26.87 -12.04 3.44
C LYS A 75 25.94 -13.03 2.75
N PRO A 76 26.33 -14.30 2.62
CA PRO A 76 25.44 -15.33 2.12
C PRO A 76 24.13 -15.35 2.92
N MET A 77 23.02 -15.08 2.25
CA MET A 77 21.68 -15.00 2.84
C MET A 77 20.65 -15.30 1.76
N GLN A 78 19.66 -16.09 2.11
CA GLN A 78 18.58 -16.47 1.22
C GLN A 78 17.24 -16.26 1.91
N ILE A 79 16.20 -16.02 1.11
CA ILE A 79 14.80 -16.10 1.53
C ILE A 79 14.04 -17.04 0.60
N MET A 80 12.94 -17.55 1.11
CA MET A 80 12.02 -18.39 0.36
C MET A 80 10.61 -17.85 0.57
N GLY A 81 9.82 -17.78 -0.49
CA GLY A 81 8.45 -17.32 -0.40
C GLY A 81 7.60 -17.78 -1.57
N VAL A 82 6.29 -17.67 -1.40
CA VAL A 82 5.28 -17.95 -2.42
C VAL A 82 4.93 -16.66 -3.14
N VAL A 83 4.85 -16.69 -4.46
CA VAL A 83 4.40 -15.54 -5.28
C VAL A 83 2.93 -15.26 -4.99
N THR A 84 2.64 -14.06 -4.53
CA THR A 84 1.29 -13.59 -4.21
C THR A 84 0.77 -12.54 -5.19
N GLY A 85 1.68 -11.86 -5.91
CA GLY A 85 1.36 -10.85 -6.91
C GLY A 85 2.42 -10.75 -8.00
N ASN A 86 1.97 -10.63 -9.24
CA ASN A 86 2.79 -10.47 -10.44
C ASN A 86 2.08 -9.54 -11.43
N ASP A 87 2.63 -9.40 -12.64
CA ASP A 87 2.17 -8.47 -13.67
C ASP A 87 1.07 -9.02 -14.61
N VAL A 88 0.40 -10.11 -14.25
CA VAL A 88 -0.59 -10.80 -15.11
C VAL A 88 -1.72 -9.88 -15.57
N GLY A 89 -2.28 -9.04 -14.70
CA GLY A 89 -3.38 -8.12 -15.01
C GLY A 89 -2.93 -6.69 -15.31
N GLY A 90 -1.61 -6.45 -15.48
CA GLY A 90 -1.08 -5.13 -15.83
C GLY A 90 -1.15 -4.07 -14.73
N ASN A 91 -1.73 -4.36 -13.57
CA ASN A 91 -1.79 -3.41 -12.45
C ASN A 91 -0.50 -3.39 -11.62
N ILE A 92 0.18 -4.52 -11.51
CA ILE A 92 1.51 -4.63 -10.93
C ILE A 92 2.51 -4.51 -12.09
N TYR A 93 3.55 -3.68 -11.92
CA TYR A 93 4.50 -3.40 -12.98
C TYR A 93 5.94 -3.51 -12.50
N ASN A 94 6.74 -4.31 -13.22
CA ASN A 94 8.17 -4.51 -12.92
C ASN A 94 8.44 -4.96 -11.48
N SER A 95 7.52 -5.72 -10.89
CA SER A 95 7.60 -6.19 -9.52
C SER A 95 6.95 -7.55 -9.36
N LEU A 96 7.50 -8.33 -8.46
CA LEU A 96 6.87 -9.51 -7.87
C LEU A 96 6.64 -9.25 -6.39
N TYR A 97 5.59 -9.82 -5.86
CA TYR A 97 5.36 -9.88 -4.41
C TYR A 97 5.47 -11.32 -3.97
N ILE A 98 6.30 -11.56 -2.98
CA ILE A 98 6.45 -12.88 -2.36
C ILE A 98 6.14 -12.79 -0.87
N GLN A 99 5.61 -13.87 -0.34
CA GLN A 99 5.20 -13.98 1.05
C GLN A 99 5.60 -15.33 1.63
N ASP A 100 6.04 -15.33 2.87
CA ASP A 100 6.17 -16.51 3.72
C ASP A 100 5.20 -16.44 4.90
N ASN A 101 5.30 -17.39 5.85
CA ASN A 101 4.42 -17.42 7.02
C ASN A 101 4.65 -16.24 7.99
N THR A 102 5.71 -15.44 7.81
CA THR A 102 6.14 -14.39 8.72
C THR A 102 5.95 -13.00 8.15
N GLY A 103 6.07 -12.83 6.83
CA GLY A 103 6.03 -11.52 6.19
C GLY A 103 5.94 -11.59 4.67
N ALA A 104 5.95 -10.41 4.05
CA ALA A 104 5.97 -10.27 2.60
C ALA A 104 6.89 -9.13 2.17
N ILE A 105 7.39 -9.20 0.92
CA ILE A 105 8.33 -8.22 0.37
C ILE A 105 8.14 -8.10 -1.14
N ALA A 106 8.45 -6.93 -1.69
CA ALA A 106 8.49 -6.69 -3.12
C ALA A 106 9.85 -7.02 -3.71
N ILE A 107 9.87 -7.64 -4.87
CA ILE A 107 11.08 -7.87 -5.69
C ILE A 107 10.99 -6.95 -6.91
N SER A 108 11.94 -6.04 -7.05
CA SER A 108 11.95 -5.04 -8.12
C SER A 108 12.75 -5.54 -9.33
N VAL A 109 12.07 -5.83 -10.44
CA VAL A 109 12.67 -6.41 -11.66
C VAL A 109 12.26 -5.61 -12.88
N GLY A 110 13.22 -5.14 -13.66
CA GLY A 110 13.01 -4.38 -14.89
C GLY A 110 12.65 -5.27 -16.09
N GLN A 111 11.61 -6.09 -15.92
CA GLN A 111 11.14 -7.02 -16.95
C GLN A 111 9.61 -7.14 -16.88
N GLY A 112 8.96 -7.13 -18.02
CA GLY A 112 7.55 -7.51 -18.14
C GLY A 112 7.37 -9.00 -18.41
N GLY A 113 6.14 -9.48 -18.25
CA GLY A 113 5.79 -10.90 -18.43
C GLY A 113 6.32 -11.81 -17.31
N LEU A 114 6.49 -11.25 -16.13
CA LEU A 114 6.91 -12.00 -14.94
C LEU A 114 5.91 -13.11 -14.57
N TYR A 115 4.64 -12.94 -14.91
CA TYR A 115 3.60 -13.92 -14.65
C TYR A 115 3.86 -15.27 -15.31
N GLY A 116 4.63 -15.33 -16.41
CA GLY A 116 4.96 -16.58 -17.10
C GLY A 116 5.70 -17.55 -16.19
N PRO A 117 6.95 -17.24 -15.77
CA PRO A 117 7.71 -18.10 -14.86
C PRO A 117 7.26 -17.99 -13.39
N PHE A 118 6.63 -16.89 -12.97
CA PHE A 118 6.27 -16.64 -11.58
C PHE A 118 4.76 -16.60 -11.40
N SER A 119 4.09 -17.72 -11.66
CA SER A 119 2.67 -17.84 -11.39
C SER A 119 2.36 -17.62 -9.92
N VAL A 120 1.19 -17.03 -9.61
CA VAL A 120 0.70 -16.95 -8.22
C VAL A 120 0.61 -18.35 -7.63
N GLY A 121 1.18 -18.54 -6.44
CA GLY A 121 1.31 -19.85 -5.79
C GLY A 121 2.67 -20.53 -6.02
N GLN A 122 3.49 -20.07 -6.97
CA GLN A 122 4.82 -20.60 -7.21
C GLN A 122 5.76 -20.28 -6.04
N THR A 123 6.49 -21.26 -5.53
CA THR A 123 7.54 -21.05 -4.53
C THR A 123 8.86 -20.65 -5.20
N VAL A 124 9.51 -19.63 -4.65
CA VAL A 124 10.75 -19.07 -5.16
C VAL A 124 11.79 -19.02 -4.02
N LEU A 125 12.97 -19.58 -4.28
CA LEU A 125 14.16 -19.42 -3.44
C LEU A 125 15.02 -18.31 -4.03
N ILE A 126 15.43 -17.33 -3.22
CA ILE A 126 16.17 -16.15 -3.67
C ILE A 126 17.49 -16.05 -2.92
N GLU A 127 18.59 -15.99 -3.67
CA GLU A 127 19.92 -15.65 -3.17
C GLU A 127 20.06 -14.13 -3.12
N LEU A 128 20.34 -13.60 -1.93
CA LEU A 128 20.36 -12.15 -1.69
C LEU A 128 21.77 -11.55 -1.78
N ASN A 129 22.82 -12.35 -1.65
CA ASN A 129 24.20 -11.84 -1.65
C ASN A 129 24.47 -11.06 -2.95
N GLY A 130 24.92 -9.80 -2.80
CA GLY A 130 25.14 -8.87 -3.91
C GLY A 130 23.95 -7.98 -4.26
N LEU A 131 22.72 -8.37 -3.89
CA LEU A 131 21.52 -7.54 -4.05
C LEU A 131 21.43 -6.47 -2.96
N TYR A 132 20.45 -5.59 -3.10
CA TYR A 132 20.17 -4.50 -2.16
C TYR A 132 18.78 -4.65 -1.55
N VAL A 133 18.69 -4.36 -0.26
CA VAL A 133 17.43 -4.31 0.49
C VAL A 133 17.24 -2.88 0.99
N GLY A 134 16.03 -2.36 0.90
CA GLY A 134 15.70 -1.02 1.39
C GLY A 134 14.24 -0.68 1.20
N GLY A 135 13.93 0.63 1.24
CA GLY A 135 12.57 1.15 1.15
C GLY A 135 12.36 2.13 -0.01
N TYR A 136 11.15 2.10 -0.55
CA TYR A 136 10.62 3.17 -1.39
C TYR A 136 9.22 3.54 -0.88
N GLY A 137 9.05 4.77 -0.39
CA GLY A 137 7.85 5.12 0.36
C GLY A 137 7.63 4.18 1.56
N LYS A 138 8.72 3.78 2.24
CA LYS A 138 8.73 2.79 3.32
C LYS A 138 8.22 1.39 2.92
N GLN A 139 7.92 1.13 1.63
CA GLN A 139 7.62 -0.20 1.12
C GLN A 139 8.91 -1.02 1.05
N PRO A 140 9.01 -2.16 1.77
CA PRO A 140 10.19 -3.02 1.70
C PRO A 140 10.39 -3.60 0.31
N GLN A 141 11.62 -3.49 -0.22
CA GLN A 141 11.96 -3.97 -1.56
C GLN A 141 13.35 -4.60 -1.61
N ILE A 142 13.49 -5.57 -2.50
CA ILE A 142 14.77 -6.14 -2.92
C ILE A 142 15.00 -5.72 -4.38
N GLY A 143 16.24 -5.32 -4.69
CA GLY A 143 16.61 -4.90 -6.05
C GLY A 143 18.08 -4.58 -6.19
N THR A 144 18.37 -3.60 -7.03
CA THR A 144 19.70 -3.01 -7.21
C THR A 144 19.68 -1.54 -6.79
N THR A 145 20.74 -0.80 -7.09
CA THR A 145 20.78 0.65 -6.86
C THR A 145 20.16 1.41 -8.02
N TYR A 146 19.45 2.49 -7.71
CA TYR A 146 18.98 3.47 -8.68
C TYR A 146 19.17 4.87 -8.12
N THR A 147 19.78 5.74 -8.91
CA THR A 147 19.87 7.18 -8.61
C THR A 147 19.17 7.94 -9.73
N ASN A 148 18.23 8.81 -9.37
CA ASN A 148 17.48 9.57 -10.37
C ASN A 148 18.44 10.54 -11.12
N PRO A 149 18.70 10.33 -12.42
CA PRO A 149 19.66 11.15 -13.17
C PRO A 149 19.17 12.58 -13.42
N ASN A 150 17.86 12.82 -13.27
CA ASN A 150 17.24 14.11 -13.50
C ASN A 150 17.12 14.97 -12.22
N LYS A 151 17.67 14.49 -11.09
CA LYS A 151 17.62 15.20 -9.81
C LYS A 151 19.03 15.34 -9.27
N GLU A 152 19.56 16.57 -9.28
CA GLU A 152 20.85 16.88 -8.65
C GLU A 152 20.81 16.55 -7.15
N GLY A 153 21.88 15.92 -6.65
CA GLY A 153 21.96 15.50 -5.25
C GLY A 153 21.00 14.37 -4.87
N ALA A 154 20.44 13.62 -5.86
CA ALA A 154 19.57 12.49 -5.55
C ALA A 154 20.33 11.41 -4.78
N THR A 155 19.74 10.92 -3.69
CA THR A 155 20.25 9.77 -2.95
C THR A 155 19.87 8.48 -3.66
N PRO A 156 20.75 7.45 -3.64
CA PRO A 156 20.43 6.13 -4.17
C PRO A 156 19.21 5.53 -3.48
N GLN A 157 18.37 4.85 -4.25
CA GLN A 157 17.18 4.13 -3.81
C GLN A 157 17.21 2.69 -4.35
N VAL A 158 16.33 1.83 -3.86
CA VAL A 158 16.18 0.49 -4.44
C VAL A 158 15.66 0.62 -5.87
N GLY A 159 16.44 0.13 -6.81
CA GLY A 159 16.17 0.12 -8.23
C GLY A 159 15.79 -1.28 -8.73
N ARG A 160 15.39 -1.32 -10.00
CA ARG A 160 15.02 -2.57 -10.67
C ARG A 160 16.24 -3.36 -11.07
N MET A 161 16.28 -4.63 -10.73
CA MET A 161 17.26 -5.57 -11.27
C MET A 161 17.09 -5.69 -12.78
N THR A 162 18.17 -5.85 -13.51
CA THR A 162 18.10 -6.29 -14.90
C THR A 162 17.59 -7.74 -14.94
N ARG A 163 17.02 -8.16 -16.08
CA ARG A 163 16.64 -9.54 -16.29
C ARG A 163 17.77 -10.52 -15.99
N TYR A 164 18.98 -10.19 -16.41
CA TYR A 164 20.15 -11.05 -16.21
C TYR A 164 20.52 -11.17 -14.73
N THR A 165 20.62 -10.04 -14.04
CA THR A 165 20.87 -10.03 -12.61
C THR A 165 19.81 -10.86 -11.86
N TRP A 166 18.54 -10.67 -12.18
CA TRP A 166 17.46 -11.43 -11.54
C TRP A 166 17.62 -12.92 -11.78
N GLN A 167 17.90 -13.35 -13.02
CA GLN A 167 18.03 -14.76 -13.38
C GLN A 167 19.13 -15.50 -12.60
N GLU A 168 20.19 -14.82 -12.19
CA GLU A 168 21.27 -15.39 -11.39
C GLU A 168 20.89 -15.58 -9.91
N HIS A 169 19.86 -14.88 -9.44
CA HIS A 169 19.52 -14.78 -8.02
C HIS A 169 18.29 -15.57 -7.59
N TYR A 170 17.60 -16.26 -8.49
CA TYR A 170 16.46 -17.06 -8.08
C TYR A 170 16.49 -18.49 -8.60
N LYS A 171 15.78 -19.35 -7.91
CA LYS A 171 15.44 -20.71 -8.32
C LYS A 171 13.97 -20.96 -8.05
N LEU A 172 13.24 -21.47 -9.05
CA LEU A 172 11.90 -21.98 -8.85
C LEU A 172 12.01 -23.34 -8.16
N ILE A 173 11.22 -23.56 -7.14
CA ILE A 173 11.21 -24.82 -6.40
C ILE A 173 9.78 -25.35 -6.27
N PRO A 174 9.58 -26.66 -6.10
CA PRO A 174 8.28 -27.24 -5.79
C PRO A 174 7.68 -26.61 -4.54
N ALA A 175 6.35 -26.75 -4.38
CA ALA A 175 5.67 -26.33 -3.17
C ALA A 175 6.31 -26.98 -1.93
N VAL A 176 6.55 -26.16 -0.92
CA VAL A 176 7.17 -26.60 0.34
C VAL A 176 6.08 -26.85 1.36
N GLU A 177 6.12 -28.02 2.01
CA GLU A 177 5.19 -28.36 3.07
C GLU A 177 5.26 -27.34 4.21
N GLY A 178 4.11 -26.88 4.69
CA GLY A 178 4.02 -25.86 5.76
C GLY A 178 4.21 -24.42 5.30
N LEU A 179 4.63 -24.17 4.05
CA LEU A 179 4.65 -22.83 3.47
C LEU A 179 3.32 -22.58 2.73
N ILE A 180 2.29 -22.26 3.51
CA ILE A 180 0.94 -22.00 3.00
C ILE A 180 0.64 -20.52 3.13
N VAL A 181 0.36 -19.86 2.01
CA VAL A 181 -0.03 -18.46 1.97
C VAL A 181 -1.51 -18.37 1.61
N ALA A 182 -2.30 -17.92 2.56
CA ALA A 182 -3.69 -17.54 2.36
C ALA A 182 -3.85 -16.02 2.53
N PRO A 183 -4.83 -15.38 1.86
CA PRO A 183 -5.14 -13.97 2.10
C PRO A 183 -5.53 -13.76 3.57
N ILE A 184 -4.99 -12.72 4.20
CA ILE A 184 -5.48 -12.26 5.50
C ILE A 184 -6.83 -11.57 5.26
N GLU A 185 -7.86 -11.95 5.98
CA GLU A 185 -9.16 -11.28 5.90
C GLU A 185 -9.16 -10.02 6.78
N ALA A 186 -9.44 -8.88 6.18
CA ALA A 186 -9.61 -7.60 6.86
C ALA A 186 -11.02 -7.07 6.61
N LYS A 187 -11.87 -7.02 7.65
CA LYS A 187 -13.24 -6.54 7.53
C LYS A 187 -13.24 -5.02 7.38
N PHE A 188 -13.86 -4.53 6.30
CA PHE A 188 -14.17 -3.14 5.97
C PHE A 188 -12.97 -2.20 5.74
N ASN A 189 -11.80 -2.46 6.35
CA ASN A 189 -10.62 -1.59 6.27
C ASN A 189 -9.34 -2.36 6.62
N LEU A 190 -8.18 -1.70 6.53
CA LEU A 190 -6.86 -2.25 6.90
C LEU A 190 -6.37 -1.78 8.28
N ASN A 191 -7.21 -1.12 9.09
CA ASN A 191 -6.76 -0.48 10.32
C ASN A 191 -6.37 -1.46 11.43
N SER A 192 -6.86 -2.72 11.36
CA SER A 192 -6.43 -3.79 12.26
C SER A 192 -5.04 -4.35 11.95
N LEU A 193 -4.43 -3.93 10.83
CA LEU A 193 -3.15 -4.40 10.36
C LEU A 193 -2.03 -3.39 10.66
N ASP A 194 -0.83 -3.91 10.86
CA ASP A 194 0.37 -3.10 11.00
C ASP A 194 0.99 -2.80 9.64
N ILE A 195 0.93 -1.53 9.20
CA ILE A 195 1.43 -1.10 7.89
C ILE A 195 2.93 -1.40 7.68
N ALA A 196 3.74 -1.47 8.73
CA ALA A 196 5.15 -1.79 8.62
C ALA A 196 5.40 -3.29 8.45
N ASN A 197 4.64 -4.11 9.20
CA ASN A 197 4.82 -5.56 9.21
C ASN A 197 3.97 -6.27 8.15
N ASP A 198 2.76 -5.74 7.87
CA ASP A 198 1.79 -6.40 7.00
C ASP A 198 1.80 -5.87 5.56
N CYS A 199 2.56 -4.79 5.25
CA CYS A 199 2.70 -4.35 3.86
C CYS A 199 3.35 -5.42 2.98
N ALA A 200 2.94 -5.45 1.71
CA ALA A 200 3.23 -6.46 0.70
C ALA A 200 2.48 -7.80 0.86
N LYS A 201 1.77 -8.05 1.97
CA LYS A 201 0.99 -9.27 2.17
C LYS A 201 -0.24 -9.31 1.26
N LEU A 202 -0.64 -10.53 0.95
CA LEU A 202 -1.91 -10.83 0.28
C LEU A 202 -3.05 -10.70 1.28
N ILE A 203 -4.02 -9.84 0.97
CA ILE A 203 -5.13 -9.51 1.87
C ILE A 203 -6.44 -9.55 1.09
N THR A 204 -7.52 -9.98 1.74
CA THR A 204 -8.89 -9.79 1.27
C THR A 204 -9.56 -8.73 2.13
N LEU A 205 -9.85 -7.57 1.53
CA LEU A 205 -10.72 -6.56 2.10
C LEU A 205 -12.17 -7.05 1.98
N LYS A 206 -12.82 -7.30 3.11
CA LYS A 206 -14.17 -7.84 3.17
C LYS A 206 -15.22 -6.73 3.29
N GLY A 207 -16.24 -6.79 2.47
CA GLY A 207 -17.44 -5.96 2.60
C GLY A 207 -17.23 -4.47 2.33
N VAL A 208 -16.28 -4.09 1.50
CA VAL A 208 -15.98 -2.70 1.18
C VAL A 208 -16.88 -2.16 0.07
N THR A 209 -17.10 -0.83 0.08
CA THR A 209 -17.77 -0.09 -0.99
C THR A 209 -16.83 1.00 -1.49
N LEU A 210 -16.78 1.21 -2.79
CA LEU A 210 -15.99 2.29 -3.39
C LEU A 210 -16.83 3.58 -3.41
N ALA A 211 -16.24 4.69 -2.94
CA ALA A 211 -16.97 5.94 -2.78
C ALA A 211 -17.41 6.55 -4.13
N GLU A 212 -16.60 6.37 -5.17
CA GLU A 212 -16.85 6.91 -6.51
C GLU A 212 -17.72 6.01 -7.39
N ALA A 213 -18.22 4.87 -6.87
CA ALA A 213 -19.03 3.91 -7.62
C ALA A 213 -20.46 4.43 -7.87
N ASP A 214 -20.66 5.11 -8.99
CA ASP A 214 -21.92 5.71 -9.44
C ASP A 214 -22.62 4.93 -10.58
N GLY A 215 -22.08 3.76 -10.93
CA GLY A 215 -22.52 2.94 -12.06
C GLY A 215 -21.90 3.35 -13.42
N LYS A 216 -21.09 4.39 -13.48
CA LYS A 216 -20.39 4.86 -14.68
C LYS A 216 -18.88 4.97 -14.49
N ALA A 217 -18.45 5.38 -13.30
CA ALA A 217 -17.04 5.52 -12.97
C ALA A 217 -16.29 4.20 -13.18
N VAL A 218 -15.11 4.26 -13.79
CA VAL A 218 -14.23 3.10 -14.05
C VAL A 218 -13.01 3.14 -13.13
N PHE A 219 -12.25 2.04 -13.05
CA PHE A 219 -11.11 1.94 -12.13
C PHE A 219 -10.04 2.99 -12.38
N ALA A 220 -9.55 3.12 -13.60
CA ALA A 220 -8.46 4.04 -13.95
C ALA A 220 -8.62 4.60 -15.37
N PRO A 221 -9.52 5.57 -15.58
CA PRO A 221 -9.71 6.19 -16.89
C PRO A 221 -8.46 6.98 -17.30
N SER A 222 -8.15 6.97 -18.60
CA SER A 222 -7.04 7.74 -19.18
C SER A 222 -7.49 9.02 -19.91
N ASP A 223 -8.76 9.39 -19.78
CA ASP A 223 -9.41 10.50 -20.48
C ASP A 223 -9.30 11.86 -19.76
N GLY A 224 -8.58 11.91 -18.63
CA GLY A 224 -8.42 13.12 -17.82
C GLY A 224 -9.56 13.38 -16.83
N SER A 225 -10.59 12.52 -16.76
CA SER A 225 -11.71 12.66 -15.81
C SER A 225 -11.30 12.44 -14.36
N VAL A 226 -10.15 11.81 -14.12
CA VAL A 226 -9.59 11.52 -12.80
C VAL A 226 -8.13 11.95 -12.75
N SER A 227 -7.73 12.55 -11.62
CA SER A 227 -6.32 12.87 -11.37
C SER A 227 -5.48 11.61 -11.25
N LEU A 228 -4.43 11.51 -12.05
CA LEU A 228 -3.51 10.35 -12.05
C LEU A 228 -2.20 10.71 -11.35
N THR A 229 -1.71 9.78 -10.54
CA THR A 229 -0.36 9.86 -9.96
C THR A 229 0.48 8.70 -10.49
N ALA A 230 1.55 9.01 -11.24
CA ALA A 230 2.37 8.00 -11.90
C ALA A 230 1.54 7.00 -12.75
N ASN A 231 0.64 7.52 -13.58
CA ASN A 231 -0.29 6.76 -14.43
C ASN A 231 -1.23 5.81 -13.66
N CYS A 232 -1.51 6.10 -12.40
CA CYS A 232 -2.46 5.33 -11.61
C CYS A 232 -3.56 6.23 -11.05
N ALA A 233 -4.79 5.74 -11.03
CA ALA A 233 -5.91 6.30 -10.30
C ALA A 233 -5.95 5.72 -8.88
N ASN A 234 -6.31 6.55 -7.92
CA ASN A 234 -6.59 6.14 -6.55
C ASN A 234 -8.09 6.23 -6.31
N ARG A 235 -8.74 5.12 -5.96
CA ARG A 235 -10.16 5.07 -5.61
C ARG A 235 -10.32 4.96 -4.11
N THR A 236 -11.31 5.66 -3.59
CA THR A 236 -11.55 5.76 -2.14
C THR A 236 -12.43 4.61 -1.68
N ILE A 237 -12.04 3.95 -0.59
CA ILE A 237 -12.91 3.03 0.12
C ILE A 237 -13.82 3.87 1.02
N LYS A 238 -15.14 3.73 0.87
CA LYS A 238 -16.12 4.55 1.58
C LYS A 238 -15.98 4.41 3.10
N GLY A 239 -15.82 5.53 3.79
CA GLY A 239 -15.68 5.56 5.24
C GLY A 239 -14.30 5.16 5.77
N VAL A 240 -13.30 4.98 4.90
CA VAL A 240 -11.95 4.58 5.30
C VAL A 240 -10.94 5.64 4.89
N SER A 241 -10.15 6.13 5.85
CA SER A 241 -9.00 6.99 5.60
C SER A 241 -7.71 6.16 5.47
N ASN A 242 -6.67 6.77 4.88
CA ASN A 242 -5.33 6.16 4.71
C ASN A 242 -5.28 4.85 3.91
N VAL A 243 -6.33 4.52 3.16
CA VAL A 243 -6.37 3.37 2.26
C VAL A 243 -6.90 3.83 0.92
N VAL A 244 -6.18 3.57 -0.15
CA VAL A 244 -6.64 3.78 -1.51
C VAL A 244 -6.57 2.49 -2.30
N LEU A 245 -7.58 2.22 -3.11
CA LEU A 245 -7.53 1.20 -4.15
C LEU A 245 -6.81 1.82 -5.34
N ARG A 246 -5.56 1.40 -5.57
CA ARG A 246 -4.70 1.98 -6.59
C ARG A 246 -4.71 1.11 -7.84
N THR A 247 -5.07 1.72 -8.98
CA THR A 247 -5.16 1.03 -10.27
C THR A 247 -4.36 1.77 -11.33
N SER A 248 -3.50 1.05 -12.04
CA SER A 248 -2.76 1.53 -13.20
C SER A 248 -3.70 1.72 -14.40
N THR A 249 -3.48 2.76 -15.20
CA THR A 249 -4.18 2.92 -16.49
C THR A 249 -3.82 1.83 -17.50
N TYR A 250 -2.78 1.05 -17.24
CA TYR A 250 -2.36 -0.12 -18.04
C TYR A 250 -2.98 -1.44 -17.56
N ALA A 251 -3.74 -1.43 -16.45
CA ALA A 251 -4.41 -2.64 -15.99
C ALA A 251 -5.47 -3.09 -16.99
N ASP A 252 -5.60 -4.39 -17.22
CA ASP A 252 -6.60 -4.98 -18.12
C ASP A 252 -8.03 -4.57 -17.74
N PHE A 253 -8.23 -4.27 -16.47
CA PHE A 253 -9.51 -3.84 -15.92
C PHE A 253 -9.63 -2.33 -15.70
N ALA A 254 -8.68 -1.51 -16.16
CA ALA A 254 -8.67 -0.07 -15.95
C ALA A 254 -9.99 0.61 -16.35
N ASN A 255 -10.60 0.16 -17.45
CA ASN A 255 -11.85 0.68 -17.99
C ASN A 255 -13.11 -0.10 -17.56
N GLN A 256 -12.97 -1.06 -16.64
CA GLN A 256 -14.14 -1.74 -16.08
C GLN A 256 -14.86 -0.81 -15.09
N PRO A 257 -16.20 -0.87 -15.03
CA PRO A 257 -16.96 -0.09 -14.06
C PRO A 257 -16.62 -0.48 -12.62
N LEU A 258 -16.62 0.52 -11.73
CA LEU A 258 -16.52 0.27 -10.31
C LEU A 258 -17.77 -0.48 -9.81
N PRO A 259 -17.65 -1.47 -8.94
CA PRO A 259 -18.79 -2.18 -8.37
C PRO A 259 -19.61 -1.23 -7.47
N THR A 260 -20.93 -1.13 -7.70
CA THR A 260 -21.82 -0.21 -6.99
C THR A 260 -22.28 -0.72 -5.62
N GLY A 261 -22.04 -1.98 -5.32
CA GLY A 261 -22.41 -2.62 -4.05
C GLY A 261 -21.22 -2.90 -3.14
N ARG A 262 -21.49 -3.60 -2.04
CA ARG A 262 -20.46 -4.16 -1.15
C ARG A 262 -19.77 -5.33 -1.84
N VAL A 263 -18.45 -5.33 -1.80
CA VAL A 263 -17.62 -6.37 -2.41
C VAL A 263 -16.49 -6.81 -1.49
N ASP A 264 -15.99 -8.01 -1.73
CA ASP A 264 -14.72 -8.48 -1.21
C ASP A 264 -13.66 -8.27 -2.29
N ILE A 265 -12.54 -7.65 -1.93
CA ILE A 265 -11.45 -7.38 -2.87
C ILE A 265 -10.19 -8.04 -2.36
N THR A 266 -9.63 -8.99 -3.13
CA THR A 266 -8.35 -9.61 -2.82
C THR A 266 -7.23 -8.85 -3.55
N GLY A 267 -6.10 -8.65 -2.91
CA GLY A 267 -4.98 -7.94 -3.51
C GLY A 267 -3.75 -7.88 -2.62
N VAL A 268 -2.72 -7.22 -3.11
CA VAL A 268 -1.50 -6.95 -2.35
C VAL A 268 -1.64 -5.61 -1.63
N ALA A 269 -1.50 -5.62 -0.31
CA ALA A 269 -1.57 -4.40 0.49
C ALA A 269 -0.20 -3.72 0.53
N THR A 270 0.08 -2.87 -0.43
CA THR A 270 1.31 -2.08 -0.47
C THR A 270 1.17 -0.78 0.32
N ARG A 271 2.25 -0.03 0.45
CA ARG A 271 2.24 1.27 1.11
C ARG A 271 3.04 2.32 0.33
N TYR A 272 2.69 3.57 0.54
CA TYR A 272 3.53 4.70 0.23
C TYR A 272 3.56 5.64 1.44
N ASN A 273 4.68 5.67 2.13
CA ASN A 273 4.82 6.24 3.47
C ASN A 273 3.81 5.63 4.45
N ASP A 274 2.89 6.40 4.97
CA ASP A 274 1.91 5.97 5.97
C ASP A 274 0.51 5.73 5.36
N THR A 275 0.41 5.69 4.02
CA THR A 275 -0.83 5.40 3.29
C THR A 275 -0.77 4.01 2.69
N TRP A 276 -1.80 3.22 2.93
CA TRP A 276 -1.99 1.96 2.25
C TRP A 276 -2.38 2.18 0.78
N GLN A 277 -1.68 1.51 -0.12
CA GLN A 277 -2.04 1.43 -1.53
C GLN A 277 -2.40 -0.03 -1.83
N PHE A 278 -3.69 -0.31 -1.92
CA PHE A 278 -4.18 -1.66 -2.16
C PHE A 278 -4.20 -1.94 -3.66
N LEU A 279 -3.47 -2.96 -4.09
CA LEU A 279 -3.32 -3.35 -5.50
C LEU A 279 -4.09 -4.64 -5.77
N MET A 280 -5.16 -4.57 -6.55
CA MET A 280 -5.76 -5.75 -7.16
C MET A 280 -4.78 -6.30 -8.21
N ARG A 281 -4.72 -7.62 -8.33
CA ARG A 281 -3.88 -8.28 -9.33
C ARG A 281 -4.61 -8.40 -10.67
N GLU A 282 -5.90 -8.74 -10.61
CA GLU A 282 -6.78 -8.99 -11.75
C GLU A 282 -8.22 -8.58 -11.37
N TYR A 283 -9.09 -8.39 -12.36
CA TYR A 283 -10.50 -8.07 -12.11
C TYR A 283 -11.25 -9.15 -11.32
N LYS A 284 -10.88 -10.42 -11.50
CA LYS A 284 -11.46 -11.56 -10.76
C LYS A 284 -11.17 -11.55 -9.25
N ASP A 285 -10.28 -10.68 -8.80
CA ASP A 285 -10.00 -10.46 -7.37
C ASP A 285 -11.17 -9.76 -6.65
N ILE A 286 -12.13 -9.20 -7.41
CA ILE A 286 -13.39 -8.69 -6.87
C ILE A 286 -14.42 -9.81 -6.87
N LYS A 287 -15.10 -9.97 -5.74
CA LYS A 287 -16.21 -10.91 -5.56
C LYS A 287 -17.34 -10.24 -4.80
N SER A 288 -18.56 -10.75 -4.97
CA SER A 288 -19.64 -10.40 -4.06
C SER A 288 -19.23 -10.70 -2.63
N THR A 289 -19.57 -9.81 -1.71
CA THR A 289 -19.19 -10.00 -0.31
C THR A 289 -19.85 -11.25 0.26
N THR A 290 -19.11 -11.95 1.12
CA THR A 290 -19.63 -13.08 1.90
C THR A 290 -20.13 -12.63 3.28
N LEU A 291 -19.97 -11.32 3.62
CA LEU A 291 -20.51 -10.77 4.86
C LEU A 291 -22.03 -10.66 4.76
N ALA A 292 -22.74 -11.05 5.84
CA ALA A 292 -24.18 -10.90 5.92
C ALA A 292 -24.60 -9.42 5.84
N ASP A 293 -25.83 -9.15 5.44
CA ASP A 293 -26.36 -7.77 5.37
C ASP A 293 -26.38 -7.11 6.75
N ASP A 294 -26.49 -7.89 7.82
CA ASP A 294 -26.42 -7.42 9.20
C ASP A 294 -24.99 -7.04 9.64
N ASP A 295 -23.95 -7.57 8.97
CA ASP A 295 -22.58 -7.11 9.08
C ASP A 295 -22.38 -5.80 8.29
N VAL A 296 -23.15 -4.78 8.62
CA VAL A 296 -22.91 -3.42 8.08
C VAL A 296 -21.67 -2.88 8.78
N PRO A 297 -20.72 -2.23 8.04
CA PRO A 297 -19.67 -1.51 8.73
C PRO A 297 -20.35 -0.59 9.75
N PRO A 298 -19.97 -0.63 11.02
CA PRO A 298 -20.51 0.31 11.96
C PRO A 298 -20.24 1.71 11.39
N THR A 299 -21.31 2.40 11.03
CA THR A 299 -21.22 3.77 10.55
C THR A 299 -21.45 4.68 11.74
N SER A 300 -20.44 5.43 12.09
CA SER A 300 -20.67 6.55 12.99
C SER A 300 -21.45 7.63 12.25
N THR A 301 -22.58 8.05 12.78
CA THR A 301 -23.32 9.19 12.22
C THR A 301 -22.52 10.46 12.51
N PRO A 302 -22.21 11.29 11.50
CA PRO A 302 -21.55 12.58 11.73
C PRO A 302 -22.30 13.42 12.76
N SER A 303 -21.60 13.90 13.79
CA SER A 303 -22.16 14.68 14.88
C SER A 303 -21.19 15.74 15.38
N GLY A 304 -21.73 16.76 16.09
CA GLY A 304 -20.97 17.89 16.61
C GLY A 304 -20.91 19.08 15.65
N LYS A 305 -20.30 20.17 16.11
CA LYS A 305 -20.12 21.44 15.36
C LYS A 305 -18.66 21.83 15.18
N GLY A 306 -17.74 20.98 15.63
CA GLY A 306 -16.30 21.25 15.55
C GLY A 306 -15.79 22.33 16.50
N THR A 307 -16.53 22.62 17.58
CA THR A 307 -16.18 23.56 18.66
C THR A 307 -15.78 22.81 19.92
N LEU A 308 -15.14 23.45 20.87
CA LEU A 308 -14.77 22.82 22.15
C LEU A 308 -16.00 22.35 22.94
N ALA A 309 -17.10 23.12 22.87
CA ALA A 309 -18.37 22.77 23.54
C ALA A 309 -19.13 21.64 22.86
N ASP A 310 -18.95 21.49 21.54
CA ASP A 310 -19.64 20.49 20.71
C ASP A 310 -18.65 20.00 19.64
N PRO A 311 -17.63 19.16 20.02
CA PRO A 311 -16.61 18.68 19.11
C PRO A 311 -17.20 17.80 18.01
N TYR A 312 -16.65 17.85 16.82
CA TYR A 312 -16.94 16.81 15.81
C TYR A 312 -16.55 15.44 16.34
N ASN A 313 -17.37 14.45 16.06
CA ASN A 313 -16.90 13.08 16.12
C ASN A 313 -16.02 12.76 14.89
N VAL A 314 -15.38 11.59 14.84
CA VAL A 314 -14.46 11.24 13.76
C VAL A 314 -15.16 11.18 12.40
N ALA A 315 -16.39 10.70 12.34
CA ALA A 315 -17.19 10.70 11.11
C ALA A 315 -17.44 12.11 10.57
N ALA A 316 -17.78 13.07 11.46
CA ALA A 316 -18.05 14.45 11.07
C ALA A 316 -16.79 15.19 10.60
N VAL A 317 -15.66 15.06 11.30
CA VAL A 317 -14.41 15.71 10.88
C VAL A 317 -13.89 15.13 9.57
N THR A 318 -14.06 13.83 9.34
CA THR A 318 -13.70 13.18 8.07
C THR A 318 -14.52 13.76 6.91
N ALA A 319 -15.85 13.82 7.06
CA ALA A 319 -16.75 14.37 6.04
C ALA A 319 -16.43 15.85 5.76
N TYR A 320 -16.24 16.66 6.82
CA TYR A 320 -15.86 18.06 6.68
C TYR A 320 -14.54 18.23 5.93
N THR A 321 -13.51 17.47 6.32
CA THR A 321 -12.18 17.59 5.71
C THR A 321 -12.19 17.16 4.25
N GLN A 322 -12.94 16.11 3.90
CA GLN A 322 -13.11 15.66 2.52
C GLN A 322 -13.86 16.67 1.64
N SER A 323 -14.68 17.55 2.22
CA SER A 323 -15.35 18.64 1.49
C SER A 323 -14.41 19.79 1.09
N LEU A 324 -13.22 19.87 1.68
CA LEU A 324 -12.20 20.85 1.33
C LEU A 324 -11.53 20.49 0.01
N ALA A 325 -11.13 21.50 -0.76
CA ALA A 325 -10.34 21.27 -1.98
C ALA A 325 -9.01 20.53 -1.64
N ALA A 326 -8.45 19.83 -2.61
CA ALA A 326 -7.17 19.15 -2.46
C ALA A 326 -6.07 20.10 -1.98
N GLY A 327 -5.41 19.75 -0.87
CA GLY A 327 -4.38 20.57 -0.22
C GLY A 327 -4.91 21.76 0.59
N ALA A 328 -6.22 22.01 0.60
CA ALA A 328 -6.78 23.11 1.40
C ALA A 328 -6.90 22.72 2.87
N GLN A 329 -6.71 23.73 3.74
CA GLN A 329 -6.91 23.61 5.18
C GLN A 329 -8.19 24.31 5.60
N SER A 330 -8.72 23.91 6.78
CA SER A 330 -9.82 24.64 7.43
C SER A 330 -9.42 26.08 7.76
N SER A 331 -10.36 27.01 7.63
CA SER A 331 -10.12 28.44 7.96
C SER A 331 -9.94 28.68 9.45
N THR A 332 -10.59 27.86 10.29
CA THR A 332 -10.53 27.93 11.76
C THR A 332 -9.99 26.64 12.33
N ASP A 333 -9.60 26.64 13.61
CA ASP A 333 -9.32 25.41 14.33
C ASP A 333 -10.60 24.60 14.50
N ILE A 334 -10.47 23.30 14.34
CA ILE A 334 -11.54 22.31 14.50
C ILE A 334 -11.25 21.53 15.78
N TYR A 335 -12.29 21.26 16.54
CA TYR A 335 -12.23 20.37 17.70
C TYR A 335 -12.86 19.03 17.34
N THR A 336 -12.14 17.96 17.65
CA THR A 336 -12.62 16.58 17.37
C THR A 336 -12.43 15.70 18.59
N VAL A 337 -13.46 14.94 18.94
CA VAL A 337 -13.39 13.89 19.96
C VAL A 337 -13.21 12.54 19.29
N GLY A 338 -12.36 11.68 19.87
CA GLY A 338 -12.16 10.32 19.38
C GLY A 338 -11.37 9.46 20.37
N ILE A 339 -11.24 8.20 20.05
CA ILE A 339 -10.43 7.22 20.78
C ILE A 339 -9.18 6.93 19.94
N ILE A 340 -8.00 6.98 20.54
CA ILE A 340 -6.76 6.61 19.86
C ILE A 340 -6.79 5.11 19.56
N THR A 341 -6.72 4.75 18.28
CA THR A 341 -6.69 3.34 17.86
C THR A 341 -5.27 2.83 17.67
N LYS A 342 -4.36 3.73 17.27
CA LYS A 342 -2.97 3.42 17.00
C LYS A 342 -2.08 4.66 17.17
N VAL A 343 -0.92 4.50 17.80
CA VAL A 343 0.18 5.47 17.76
C VAL A 343 1.20 4.94 16.76
N SER A 344 1.40 5.68 15.66
CA SER A 344 2.28 5.26 14.57
C SER A 344 3.72 5.72 14.79
N ASP A 345 3.88 6.89 15.39
CA ASP A 345 5.17 7.50 15.71
C ASP A 345 5.01 8.48 16.88
N ILE A 346 5.97 8.52 17.79
CA ILE A 346 6.03 9.46 18.90
C ILE A 346 7.48 9.85 19.19
N ASP A 347 7.78 11.12 19.00
CA ASP A 347 9.12 11.70 19.20
C ASP A 347 9.34 12.05 20.67
N THR A 348 9.89 11.11 21.43
CA THR A 348 10.21 11.28 22.86
C THR A 348 11.65 11.75 23.12
N GLU A 349 12.55 11.64 22.15
CA GLU A 349 13.99 11.91 22.31
C GLU A 349 14.54 12.88 21.26
N GLY A 350 13.80 13.11 20.17
CA GLY A 350 14.23 13.95 19.05
C GLY A 350 13.95 15.44 19.26
N THR A 351 14.02 16.18 18.16
CA THR A 351 13.95 17.66 18.19
C THR A 351 12.52 18.19 18.28
N TYR A 352 11.55 17.48 17.72
CA TYR A 352 10.21 18.03 17.49
C TYR A 352 9.24 17.75 18.62
N GLY A 353 9.34 16.59 19.29
CA GLY A 353 8.48 16.20 20.40
C GLY A 353 7.01 16.08 20.01
N ASN A 354 6.71 15.63 18.79
CA ASN A 354 5.36 15.45 18.28
C ASN A 354 5.01 13.96 18.10
N ALA A 355 3.75 13.66 17.80
CA ALA A 355 3.30 12.30 17.51
C ALA A 355 2.38 12.25 16.29
N THR A 356 2.44 11.12 15.58
CA THR A 356 1.49 10.75 14.51
C THR A 356 0.68 9.55 14.98
N TYR A 357 -0.64 9.69 14.99
CA TYR A 357 -1.54 8.67 15.52
C TYR A 357 -2.91 8.72 14.83
N MET A 358 -3.70 7.67 15.02
CA MET A 358 -5.03 7.51 14.46
C MET A 358 -6.08 7.57 15.57
N ILE A 359 -7.20 8.23 15.30
CA ILE A 359 -8.38 8.23 16.17
C ILE A 359 -9.59 7.67 15.44
N SER A 360 -10.54 7.12 16.18
CA SER A 360 -11.83 6.64 15.70
C SER A 360 -12.94 6.95 16.70
N ASP A 361 -14.20 6.83 16.27
CA ASP A 361 -15.35 6.93 17.16
C ASP A 361 -15.49 5.70 18.07
N VAL A 362 -14.86 4.57 17.71
CA VAL A 362 -14.81 3.33 18.49
C VAL A 362 -13.38 2.83 18.63
N ALA A 363 -13.10 2.13 19.73
CA ALA A 363 -11.73 1.75 20.09
C ALA A 363 -11.04 0.78 19.10
N ASP A 364 -11.81 -0.05 18.39
CA ASP A 364 -11.30 -1.00 17.40
C ASP A 364 -11.11 -0.38 16.00
N GLY A 365 -11.48 0.91 15.82
CA GLY A 365 -11.36 1.60 14.53
C GLY A 365 -12.35 1.18 13.45
N SER A 366 -13.32 0.34 13.79
CA SER A 366 -14.27 -0.24 12.81
C SER A 366 -15.19 0.79 12.15
N THR A 367 -15.43 1.96 12.79
CA THR A 367 -16.20 3.08 12.22
C THR A 367 -15.40 4.01 11.30
N GLY A 368 -14.16 3.66 10.99
CA GLY A 368 -13.23 4.52 10.27
C GLY A 368 -12.26 5.25 11.21
N THR A 369 -11.14 5.69 10.66
CA THR A 369 -10.09 6.39 11.41
C THR A 369 -9.74 7.71 10.77
N PHE A 370 -9.23 8.64 11.57
CA PHE A 370 -8.75 9.95 11.15
C PHE A 370 -7.33 10.19 11.68
N GLN A 371 -6.43 10.62 10.82
CA GLN A 371 -5.02 10.81 11.18
C GLN A 371 -4.78 12.13 11.87
N ILE A 372 -3.98 12.09 12.93
CA ILE A 372 -3.34 13.23 13.55
C ILE A 372 -1.88 13.23 13.09
N TYR A 373 -1.53 14.17 12.22
CA TYR A 373 -0.17 14.25 11.69
C TYR A 373 0.68 15.22 12.51
N ARG A 374 1.72 14.70 13.19
CA ARG A 374 2.67 15.48 13.99
C ARG A 374 2.01 16.43 14.96
N GLY A 375 1.04 15.92 15.73
CA GLY A 375 0.37 16.65 16.81
C GLY A 375 1.19 16.67 18.10
N TYR A 376 0.84 17.56 19.02
CA TYR A 376 1.42 17.70 20.35
C TYR A 376 0.50 17.08 21.42
N GLY A 377 1.06 16.86 22.60
CA GLY A 377 0.36 16.29 23.74
C GLY A 377 -0.66 17.24 24.37
N LEU A 378 -1.07 16.92 25.60
CA LEU A 378 -2.04 17.69 26.36
C LEU A 378 -1.54 19.14 26.56
N ASN A 379 -2.40 20.12 26.28
CA ASN A 379 -2.12 21.55 26.32
C ASN A 379 -0.96 22.01 25.41
N GLY A 380 -0.64 21.24 24.38
CA GLY A 380 0.44 21.54 23.45
C GLY A 380 1.83 21.14 23.96
N ASP A 381 1.95 20.41 25.05
CA ASP A 381 3.22 19.91 25.55
C ASP A 381 3.88 18.98 24.52
N ARG A 382 5.20 19.10 24.41
CA ARG A 382 6.00 18.24 23.54
C ARG A 382 6.28 16.90 24.23
N PHE A 383 6.16 15.80 23.51
CA PHE A 383 6.38 14.46 24.06
C PHE A 383 7.83 14.18 24.48
N ASN A 384 8.79 14.96 24.00
CA ASN A 384 10.20 14.89 24.43
C ASN A 384 10.51 15.75 25.68
N LYS A 385 9.50 16.40 26.26
CA LYS A 385 9.63 17.13 27.51
C LYS A 385 9.42 16.19 28.69
N ALA A 386 10.30 16.24 29.68
CA ALA A 386 10.20 15.43 30.88
C ALA A 386 8.87 15.67 31.62
N GLY A 387 8.19 14.61 31.99
CA GLY A 387 6.91 14.63 32.69
C GLY A 387 5.68 14.75 31.78
N THR A 388 5.84 14.84 30.45
CA THR A 388 4.70 14.82 29.53
C THR A 388 4.05 13.44 29.52
N THR A 389 2.74 13.39 29.65
CA THR A 389 1.95 12.15 29.56
C THR A 389 2.01 11.62 28.13
N LEU A 390 2.48 10.39 27.96
CA LEU A 390 2.50 9.70 26.67
C LEU A 390 1.11 9.16 26.34
N ILE A 391 0.74 9.25 25.08
CA ILE A 391 -0.51 8.71 24.54
C ILE A 391 -0.35 7.23 24.13
N LYS A 392 -1.45 6.49 24.20
CA LYS A 392 -1.52 5.08 23.79
C LYS A 392 -2.87 4.75 23.18
N ALA A 393 -2.95 3.60 22.51
CA ALA A 393 -4.22 3.07 22.04
C ALA A 393 -5.20 2.88 23.22
N GLY A 394 -6.47 3.22 23.00
CA GLY A 394 -7.53 3.24 24.00
C GLY A 394 -7.73 4.59 24.70
N ASP A 395 -6.81 5.52 24.61
CA ASP A 395 -6.97 6.85 25.18
C ASP A 395 -8.07 7.65 24.45
N LYS A 396 -8.99 8.25 25.21
CA LYS A 396 -10.00 9.18 24.69
C LYS A 396 -9.43 10.59 24.66
N VAL A 397 -9.51 11.25 23.51
CA VAL A 397 -8.92 12.57 23.29
C VAL A 397 -9.92 13.57 22.71
N VAL A 398 -9.75 14.85 23.04
CA VAL A 398 -10.29 15.95 22.26
C VAL A 398 -9.11 16.71 21.69
N ILE A 399 -9.10 16.91 20.37
CA ILE A 399 -7.99 17.50 19.62
C ILE A 399 -8.45 18.83 19.05
N LYS A 400 -7.58 19.83 19.07
CA LYS A 400 -7.75 21.16 18.48
C LYS A 400 -6.68 21.39 17.40
N GLY A 401 -7.06 21.92 16.25
CA GLY A 401 -6.13 22.34 15.21
C GLY A 401 -6.75 22.50 13.84
N LYS A 402 -5.94 22.79 12.86
CA LYS A 402 -6.36 22.85 11.44
C LYS A 402 -6.46 21.43 10.87
N VAL A 403 -7.50 21.18 10.08
CA VAL A 403 -7.61 19.96 9.27
C VAL A 403 -7.31 20.26 7.81
N ILE A 404 -6.76 19.28 7.09
CA ILE A 404 -6.32 19.41 5.71
C ILE A 404 -6.76 18.20 4.89
N ASN A 405 -7.30 18.42 3.70
CA ASN A 405 -7.50 17.38 2.70
C ASN A 405 -6.20 17.19 1.90
N TYR A 406 -5.20 16.55 2.55
CA TYR A 406 -3.87 16.39 1.97
C TYR A 406 -3.95 15.57 0.68
N GLN A 407 -3.43 16.13 -0.42
CA GLN A 407 -3.47 15.55 -1.78
C GLN A 407 -4.89 15.19 -2.29
N GLY A 408 -5.96 15.68 -1.65
CA GLY A 408 -7.34 15.40 -2.04
C GLY A 408 -7.89 14.03 -1.67
N ASN A 409 -7.10 13.19 -1.00
CA ASN A 409 -7.46 11.82 -0.64
C ASN A 409 -7.00 11.38 0.75
N THR A 410 -6.31 12.24 1.48
CA THR A 410 -5.82 11.95 2.83
C THR A 410 -6.31 13.03 3.79
N PRO A 411 -7.55 12.93 4.29
CA PRO A 411 -8.08 13.85 5.28
C PRO A 411 -7.38 13.62 6.63
N GLN A 412 -6.83 14.68 7.19
CA GLN A 412 -6.05 14.58 8.43
C GLN A 412 -5.98 15.93 9.18
N TYR A 413 -5.57 15.91 10.45
CA TYR A 413 -5.07 17.10 11.10
C TYR A 413 -3.73 17.51 10.48
N ALA A 414 -3.58 18.79 10.22
CA ALA A 414 -2.30 19.37 9.85
C ALA A 414 -1.33 19.34 11.05
N GLN A 415 -0.03 19.46 10.77
CA GLN A 415 1.00 19.52 11.80
C GLN A 415 0.72 20.65 12.80
N GLY A 416 0.94 20.37 14.09
CA GLY A 416 0.82 21.35 15.17
C GLY A 416 -0.53 21.35 15.89
N SER A 417 -1.43 20.40 15.58
CA SER A 417 -2.62 20.17 16.40
C SER A 417 -2.25 19.77 17.83
N THR A 418 -3.14 20.02 18.78
CA THR A 418 -2.90 19.77 20.20
C THR A 418 -4.02 18.99 20.84
N ILE A 419 -3.70 18.15 21.82
CA ILE A 419 -4.69 17.51 22.68
C ILE A 419 -5.15 18.54 23.72
N VAL A 420 -6.45 18.79 23.84
CA VAL A 420 -7.04 19.69 24.84
C VAL A 420 -7.74 18.92 25.96
N LYS A 421 -8.05 17.65 25.74
CA LYS A 421 -8.52 16.70 26.79
C LYS A 421 -7.92 15.34 26.51
N LEU A 422 -7.45 14.69 27.56
CA LEU A 422 -6.92 13.32 27.52
C LEU A 422 -7.61 12.51 28.61
N ASN A 423 -8.36 11.49 28.22
CA ASN A 423 -9.23 10.71 29.09
C ASN A 423 -10.21 11.62 29.88
N ASP A 424 -10.29 11.47 31.19
CA ASP A 424 -11.13 12.31 32.05
C ASP A 424 -10.38 13.56 32.56
N GLU A 425 -9.10 13.72 32.21
CA GLU A 425 -8.30 14.90 32.57
C GLU A 425 -8.53 16.02 31.56
N GLY A 426 -9.26 17.06 31.97
CA GLY A 426 -9.41 18.28 31.18
C GLY A 426 -8.19 19.16 31.35
N GLY A 427 -7.56 19.58 30.24
CA GLY A 427 -6.65 20.70 30.24
C GLY A 427 -7.40 21.99 30.67
N THR A 428 -6.72 22.90 31.34
CA THR A 428 -7.28 24.23 31.67
C THR A 428 -7.74 24.91 30.38
N PRO A 429 -9.01 25.35 30.27
CA PRO A 429 -9.44 26.16 29.13
C PRO A 429 -8.59 27.45 29.09
N ASP A 430 -8.09 27.80 27.89
CA ASP A 430 -7.62 29.18 27.66
C ASP A 430 -8.74 30.13 28.07
N THR A 431 -8.52 30.90 29.11
CA THR A 431 -9.44 31.96 29.50
C THR A 431 -9.48 32.97 28.36
N PRO A 432 -10.65 33.31 27.81
CA PRO A 432 -10.71 34.39 26.83
C PRO A 432 -10.14 35.66 27.49
N ASP A 433 -9.20 36.34 26.83
CA ASP A 433 -8.72 37.64 27.21
C ASP A 433 -9.92 38.55 27.44
N THR A 434 -10.20 38.87 28.71
CA THR A 434 -11.17 39.89 29.07
C THR A 434 -10.57 41.21 28.66
N PRO A 435 -11.22 42.07 27.86
CA PRO A 435 -10.72 43.39 27.58
C PRO A 435 -10.59 44.13 28.88
N SER A 436 -9.40 44.61 29.18
CA SER A 436 -9.17 45.48 30.37
C SER A 436 -10.04 46.73 30.27
N GLU A 437 -10.98 46.86 31.21
CA GLU A 437 -11.72 48.10 31.38
C GLU A 437 -10.72 49.23 31.71
N SER A 438 -10.60 50.17 30.80
CA SER A 438 -9.89 51.42 31.05
C SER A 438 -10.62 52.21 32.11
N ASN A 439 -9.96 52.45 33.23
CA ASN A 439 -10.39 53.35 34.29
C ASN A 439 -10.71 54.73 33.72
N VAL A 440 -11.98 55.08 33.63
CA VAL A 440 -12.41 56.47 33.46
C VAL A 440 -12.52 57.09 34.87
N THR A 441 -11.51 57.84 35.25
CA THR A 441 -11.55 58.76 36.44
C THR A 441 -12.50 59.89 36.13
N LYS A 442 -13.65 59.90 36.79
CA LYS A 442 -14.47 61.13 36.92
C LYS A 442 -13.81 62.07 37.90
N SER A 443 -13.40 63.22 37.39
CA SER A 443 -13.15 64.43 38.26
C SER A 443 -14.46 65.21 38.45
N VAL A 444 -14.74 65.58 39.67
CA VAL A 444 -15.76 66.51 40.11
C VAL A 444 -15.34 67.91 39.81
#